data_e560798e4da186058be044e893bd9e96
#
_entry.id   e560798e4da186058be044e893bd9e96
#
_cell.length_a   1.000
_cell.length_b   1.000
_cell.length_c   1.000
_cell.angle_alpha   90.00
_cell.angle_beta   90.00
_cell.angle_gamma   90.00
#
_symmetry.space_group_name_H-M   'P 1'
#
loop_
_entity.id
_entity.type
_entity.pdbx_description
1 polymer ?
#
loop_
_entity_poly.entity_id
_entity_poly.type
_entity_poly.pdbx_seq_one_letter_code
_entity_poly.pdbx_strand_id
1 'polypeptide(L)'
;MAVERPTFHESWYRVARLRPRLLSSVQVYRQHFRGQMWYVLENPSNNTFSRLSVEAYRFVGMLDGRRTVADVWQACNEQLGDRAPTQGEVIGLLGQLFCSNLLYAELAPDTESLFNRYHTRIKRQIQGLFTNLLFIRIPLLDPDHFLERWVGIFGWLFGWVGLVLWLAVVSVG
;
A
#
# COMPACT_ATOMS: atom_id res chain seq x y z
N MET A 1 -15.22 -3.66 -17.62
CA MET A 1 -15.72 -4.79 -16.83
C MET A 1 -15.83 -4.31 -15.39
N ALA A 2 -17.05 -4.20 -14.85
CA ALA A 2 -17.25 -3.90 -13.43
C ALA A 2 -16.79 -5.13 -12.65
N VAL A 3 -15.82 -4.97 -11.77
CA VAL A 3 -15.39 -6.03 -10.86
C VAL A 3 -16.53 -6.19 -9.85
N GLU A 4 -17.21 -7.32 -9.93
CA GLU A 4 -18.26 -7.68 -8.99
C GLU A 4 -17.62 -7.80 -7.60
N ARG A 5 -17.96 -6.87 -6.69
CA ARG A 5 -17.46 -6.86 -5.31
C ARG A 5 -18.47 -7.58 -4.44
N PRO A 6 -18.22 -8.83 -4.04
CA PRO A 6 -19.15 -9.54 -3.17
C PRO A 6 -19.21 -8.81 -1.82
N THR A 7 -20.39 -8.38 -1.42
CA THR A 7 -20.63 -7.67 -0.16
C THR A 7 -20.36 -8.54 1.06
N PHE A 8 -20.64 -9.86 0.92
CA PHE A 8 -20.50 -10.84 1.99
C PHE A 8 -19.23 -11.68 1.83
N HIS A 9 -18.66 -12.11 2.96
CA HIS A 9 -17.44 -12.90 3.00
C HIS A 9 -17.59 -14.10 3.96
N GLU A 10 -17.17 -15.29 3.52
CA GLU A 10 -17.28 -16.54 4.29
C GLU A 10 -16.68 -16.46 5.70
N SER A 11 -15.56 -15.77 5.85
CA SER A 11 -14.86 -15.64 7.14
C SER A 11 -15.40 -14.51 8.02
N TRP A 12 -16.49 -13.85 7.63
CA TRP A 12 -17.04 -12.70 8.37
C TRP A 12 -17.38 -13.04 9.82
N TYR A 13 -17.95 -14.23 10.05
CA TYR A 13 -18.35 -14.66 11.40
C TYR A 13 -17.21 -14.65 12.42
N ARG A 14 -15.95 -14.76 11.97
CA ARG A 14 -14.75 -14.74 12.82
C ARG A 14 -14.43 -13.35 13.35
N VAL A 15 -14.71 -12.32 12.56
CA VAL A 15 -14.36 -10.92 12.89
C VAL A 15 -15.56 -10.11 13.36
N ALA A 16 -16.78 -10.50 12.98
CA ALA A 16 -18.00 -9.75 13.24
C ALA A 16 -18.22 -9.38 14.71
N ARG A 17 -17.85 -10.27 15.64
CA ARG A 17 -18.02 -10.11 17.08
C ARG A 17 -16.84 -9.45 17.79
N LEU A 18 -15.73 -9.23 17.10
CA LEU A 18 -14.58 -8.57 17.69
C LEU A 18 -14.93 -7.13 18.06
N ARG A 19 -14.26 -6.64 19.11
CA ARG A 19 -14.37 -5.25 19.58
C ARG A 19 -12.97 -4.59 19.54
N PRO A 20 -12.48 -4.30 18.33
CA PRO A 20 -11.16 -3.73 18.19
C PRO A 20 -11.14 -2.26 18.58
N ARG A 21 -9.95 -1.78 18.98
CA ARG A 21 -9.68 -0.36 19.21
C ARG A 21 -8.31 0.00 18.66
N LEU A 22 -8.14 1.22 18.22
CA LEU A 22 -6.80 1.74 17.92
C LEU A 22 -5.97 1.82 19.21
N LEU A 23 -4.67 1.56 19.09
CA LEU A 23 -3.74 1.79 20.19
C LEU A 23 -3.67 3.30 20.49
N SER A 24 -3.58 3.65 21.77
CA SER A 24 -3.50 5.05 22.22
C SER A 24 -2.25 5.78 21.74
N SER A 25 -1.20 5.03 21.37
CA SER A 25 0.03 5.57 20.78
C SER A 25 -0.09 5.97 19.31
N VAL A 26 -1.16 5.56 18.62
CA VAL A 26 -1.33 5.82 17.19
C VAL A 26 -1.66 7.29 16.95
N GLN A 27 -0.87 7.90 16.09
CA GLN A 27 -1.09 9.26 15.60
C GLN A 27 -1.71 9.20 14.20
N VAL A 28 -2.57 10.18 13.90
CA VAL A 28 -3.29 10.24 12.63
C VAL A 28 -2.96 11.56 11.94
N TYR A 29 -2.44 11.45 10.72
CA TYR A 29 -2.12 12.60 9.88
C TYR A 29 -3.00 12.59 8.63
N ARG A 30 -3.48 13.77 8.26
CA ARG A 30 -4.22 13.97 7.01
C ARG A 30 -3.27 14.49 5.94
N GLN A 31 -3.20 13.79 4.81
CA GLN A 31 -2.33 14.15 3.70
C GLN A 31 -3.13 14.23 2.39
N HIS A 32 -2.76 15.19 1.54
CA HIS A 32 -3.25 15.27 0.17
C HIS A 32 -2.16 14.76 -0.76
N PHE A 33 -2.52 13.78 -1.58
CA PHE A 33 -1.61 13.22 -2.57
C PHE A 33 -2.34 13.02 -3.91
N ARG A 34 -1.84 13.62 -4.97
CA ARG A 34 -2.42 13.57 -6.33
C ARG A 34 -3.92 13.96 -6.36
N GLY A 35 -4.28 15.01 -5.64
CA GLY A 35 -5.67 15.48 -5.59
C GLY A 35 -6.62 14.64 -4.72
N GLN A 36 -6.15 13.56 -4.11
CA GLN A 36 -6.93 12.73 -3.21
C GLN A 36 -6.50 12.92 -1.75
N MET A 37 -7.48 12.83 -0.85
CA MET A 37 -7.23 12.89 0.58
C MET A 37 -6.96 11.48 1.13
N TRP A 38 -5.92 11.38 1.95
CA TRP A 38 -5.50 10.16 2.61
C TRP A 38 -5.29 10.40 4.10
N TYR A 39 -5.53 9.38 4.88
CA TYR A 39 -5.19 9.36 6.30
C TYR A 39 -4.02 8.40 6.52
N VAL A 40 -2.99 8.87 7.21
CA VAL A 40 -1.83 8.07 7.57
C VAL A 40 -1.88 7.83 9.06
N LEU A 41 -1.98 6.57 9.44
CA LEU A 41 -1.85 6.12 10.82
C LEU A 41 -0.40 5.76 11.06
N GLU A 42 0.17 6.32 12.08
CA GLU A 42 1.56 6.08 12.50
C GLU A 42 1.58 5.57 13.93
N ASN A 43 2.36 4.52 14.18
CA ASN A 43 2.72 4.13 15.52
C ASN A 43 4.21 4.46 15.76
N PRO A 44 4.52 5.53 16.51
CA PRO A 44 5.90 5.93 16.76
C PRO A 44 6.74 4.87 17.47
N SER A 45 6.09 3.99 18.27
CA SER A 45 6.79 2.97 19.05
C SER A 45 7.48 1.90 18.21
N ASN A 46 6.97 1.60 17.03
CA ASN A 46 7.50 0.57 16.13
C ASN A 46 7.76 1.07 14.71
N ASN A 47 7.64 2.38 14.50
CA ASN A 47 7.86 3.05 13.21
C ASN A 47 7.05 2.42 12.06
N THR A 48 5.80 2.03 12.34
CA THR A 48 4.90 1.45 11.34
C THR A 48 3.88 2.47 10.88
N PHE A 49 3.60 2.45 9.57
CA PHE A 49 2.67 3.36 8.92
C PHE A 49 1.60 2.57 8.17
N SER A 50 0.38 3.08 8.19
CA SER A 50 -0.70 2.56 7.37
C SER A 50 -1.44 3.71 6.71
N ARG A 51 -1.62 3.63 5.38
CA ARG A 51 -2.37 4.65 4.63
C ARG A 51 -3.78 4.16 4.38
N LEU A 52 -4.75 5.00 4.70
CA LEU A 52 -6.17 4.70 4.58
C LEU A 52 -6.86 5.69 3.66
N SER A 53 -7.83 5.21 2.88
CA SER A 53 -8.81 6.09 2.21
C SER A 53 -9.73 6.76 3.23
N VAL A 54 -10.49 7.74 2.78
CA VAL A 54 -11.48 8.45 3.63
C VAL A 54 -12.52 7.49 4.19
N GLU A 55 -12.99 6.55 3.37
CA GLU A 55 -13.99 5.55 3.74
C GLU A 55 -13.43 4.55 4.78
N ALA A 56 -12.22 4.04 4.53
CA ALA A 56 -11.53 3.16 5.46
C ALA A 56 -11.25 3.85 6.80
N TYR A 57 -10.86 5.12 6.77
CA TYR A 57 -10.62 5.90 7.98
C TYR A 57 -11.92 6.14 8.78
N ARG A 58 -13.04 6.37 8.11
CA ARG A 58 -14.35 6.49 8.80
C ARG A 58 -14.70 5.22 9.55
N PHE A 59 -14.49 4.05 8.93
CA PHE A 59 -14.68 2.77 9.60
C PHE A 59 -13.75 2.64 10.82
N VAL A 60 -12.45 2.88 10.65
CA VAL A 60 -11.45 2.74 11.71
C VAL A 60 -11.69 3.72 12.86
N GLY A 61 -12.13 4.94 12.56
CA GLY A 61 -12.44 5.96 13.57
C GLY A 61 -13.62 5.62 14.47
N MET A 62 -14.48 4.66 14.07
CA MET A 62 -15.58 4.16 14.89
C MET A 62 -15.20 2.96 15.80
N LEU A 63 -13.96 2.44 15.68
CA LEU A 63 -13.45 1.31 16.48
C LEU A 63 -13.03 1.80 17.86
N ASP A 64 -13.96 1.76 18.83
CA ASP A 64 -13.78 2.27 20.19
C ASP A 64 -13.51 1.17 21.23
N GLY A 65 -13.48 -0.10 20.82
CA GLY A 65 -13.34 -1.25 21.70
C GLY A 65 -14.64 -1.65 22.42
N ARG A 66 -15.74 -0.93 22.17
CA ARG A 66 -17.06 -1.21 22.77
C ARG A 66 -18.02 -1.82 21.75
N ARG A 67 -18.08 -1.22 20.57
CA ARG A 67 -18.90 -1.69 19.45
C ARG A 67 -18.24 -2.88 18.77
N THR A 68 -19.07 -3.79 18.27
CA THR A 68 -18.57 -4.90 17.47
C THR A 68 -18.23 -4.43 16.06
N VAL A 69 -17.37 -5.18 15.37
CA VAL A 69 -17.07 -4.93 13.96
C VAL A 69 -18.33 -4.94 13.10
N ALA A 70 -19.30 -5.81 13.41
CA ALA A 70 -20.57 -5.87 12.71
C ALA A 70 -21.38 -4.58 12.88
N ASP A 71 -21.48 -4.05 14.11
CA ASP A 71 -22.21 -2.81 14.40
C ASP A 71 -21.58 -1.62 13.66
N VAL A 72 -20.24 -1.54 13.68
CA VAL A 72 -19.49 -0.48 12.98
C VAL A 72 -19.67 -0.61 11.47
N TRP A 73 -19.62 -1.82 10.93
CA TRP A 73 -19.82 -2.06 9.50
C TRP A 73 -21.22 -1.67 9.04
N GLN A 74 -22.24 -2.01 9.85
CA GLN A 74 -23.62 -1.61 9.55
C GLN A 74 -23.77 -0.09 9.57
N ALA A 75 -23.23 0.59 10.58
CA ALA A 75 -23.23 2.05 10.65
C ALA A 75 -22.52 2.71 9.46
N CYS A 76 -21.44 2.10 8.97
CA CYS A 76 -20.77 2.54 7.75
C CYS A 76 -21.65 2.39 6.51
N ASN A 77 -22.36 1.26 6.38
CA ASN A 77 -23.25 1.03 5.25
C ASN A 77 -24.41 2.04 5.22
N GLU A 78 -24.97 2.38 6.39
CA GLU A 78 -26.03 3.38 6.50
C GLU A 78 -25.55 4.79 6.11
N GLN A 79 -24.29 5.14 6.44
CA GLN A 79 -23.73 6.46 6.17
C GLN A 79 -23.14 6.63 4.77
N LEU A 80 -22.54 5.60 4.21
CA LEU A 80 -21.75 5.65 2.96
C LEU A 80 -22.45 4.98 1.77
N GLY A 81 -23.46 4.14 2.02
CA GLY A 81 -24.16 3.38 0.98
C GLY A 81 -23.17 2.55 0.16
N ASP A 82 -23.20 2.70 -1.16
CA ASP A 82 -22.36 1.95 -2.11
C ASP A 82 -20.86 2.19 -1.96
N ARG A 83 -20.46 3.23 -1.24
CA ARG A 83 -19.03 3.51 -0.94
C ARG A 83 -18.55 2.88 0.36
N ALA A 84 -19.43 2.20 1.08
CA ALA A 84 -19.04 1.48 2.28
C ALA A 84 -18.09 0.32 1.95
N PRO A 85 -17.13 0.02 2.83
CA PRO A 85 -16.24 -1.11 2.61
C PRO A 85 -17.01 -2.44 2.68
N THR A 86 -16.69 -3.36 1.79
CA THR A 86 -17.23 -4.72 1.81
C THR A 86 -16.68 -5.50 3.01
N GLN A 87 -17.35 -6.60 3.39
CA GLN A 87 -16.86 -7.46 4.47
C GLN A 87 -15.43 -7.97 4.26
N GLY A 88 -15.09 -8.33 3.01
CA GLY A 88 -13.74 -8.75 2.65
C GLY A 88 -12.69 -7.63 2.83
N GLU A 89 -13.04 -6.40 2.43
CA GLU A 89 -12.18 -5.22 2.62
C GLU A 89 -11.98 -4.90 4.10
N VAL A 90 -13.04 -5.02 4.92
CA VAL A 90 -12.95 -4.84 6.38
C VAL A 90 -12.03 -5.88 7.01
N ILE A 91 -12.16 -7.17 6.65
CA ILE A 91 -11.26 -8.23 7.16
C ILE A 91 -9.80 -7.92 6.77
N GLY A 92 -9.57 -7.52 5.53
CA GLY A 92 -8.23 -7.15 5.04
C GLY A 92 -7.66 -5.95 5.80
N LEU A 93 -8.48 -4.92 6.02
CA LEU A 93 -8.11 -3.71 6.74
C LEU A 93 -7.77 -4.01 8.22
N LEU A 94 -8.61 -4.77 8.91
CA LEU A 94 -8.37 -5.18 10.30
C LEU A 94 -7.09 -6.02 10.40
N GLY A 95 -6.88 -6.96 9.47
CA GLY A 95 -5.66 -7.75 9.39
C GLY A 95 -4.41 -6.91 9.19
N GLN A 96 -4.45 -5.94 8.27
CA GLN A 96 -3.36 -5.01 8.02
C GLN A 96 -3.02 -4.20 9.28
N LEU A 97 -4.02 -3.60 9.92
CA LEU A 97 -3.81 -2.77 11.10
C LEU A 97 -3.32 -3.58 12.30
N PHE A 98 -3.82 -4.80 12.48
CA PHE A 98 -3.37 -5.71 13.53
C PHE A 98 -1.91 -6.13 13.34
N CYS A 99 -1.53 -6.59 12.14
CA CYS A 99 -0.15 -6.98 11.83
C CYS A 99 0.84 -5.82 11.88
N SER A 100 0.35 -4.57 11.71
CA SER A 100 1.16 -3.35 11.86
C SER A 100 1.21 -2.82 13.29
N ASN A 101 0.65 -3.54 14.26
CA ASN A 101 0.54 -3.11 15.65
C ASN A 101 -0.10 -1.71 15.82
N LEU A 102 -1.12 -1.43 15.01
CA LEU A 102 -1.92 -0.20 15.08
C LEU A 102 -3.25 -0.44 15.80
N LEU A 103 -3.68 -1.71 15.86
CA LEU A 103 -4.97 -2.12 16.41
C LEU A 103 -4.77 -3.12 17.55
N TYR A 104 -5.54 -2.95 18.62
CA TYR A 104 -5.69 -3.93 19.69
C TYR A 104 -7.03 -4.62 19.56
N ALA A 105 -7.03 -5.94 19.63
CA ALA A 105 -8.24 -6.77 19.72
C ALA A 105 -7.92 -8.06 20.47
N GLU A 106 -8.88 -8.55 21.24
CA GLU A 106 -8.81 -9.89 21.81
C GLU A 106 -9.18 -10.89 20.72
N LEU A 107 -8.16 -11.58 20.18
CA LEU A 107 -8.33 -12.51 19.06
C LEU A 107 -8.36 -13.95 19.57
N ALA A 108 -9.30 -14.72 19.03
CA ALA A 108 -9.19 -16.17 19.06
C ALA A 108 -8.05 -16.63 18.13
N PRO A 109 -7.36 -17.74 18.42
CA PRO A 109 -6.26 -18.26 17.58
C PRO A 109 -6.60 -18.42 16.10
N ASP A 110 -7.83 -18.76 15.82
CA ASP A 110 -8.39 -18.87 14.47
C ASP A 110 -8.42 -17.54 13.71
N THR A 111 -8.71 -16.45 14.40
CA THR A 111 -8.79 -15.11 13.79
C THR A 111 -7.40 -14.55 13.54
N GLU A 112 -6.45 -14.82 14.43
CA GLU A 112 -5.05 -14.44 14.22
C GLU A 112 -4.47 -15.13 12.99
N SER A 113 -4.74 -16.42 12.81
CA SER A 113 -4.33 -17.15 11.60
C SER A 113 -4.93 -16.58 10.32
N LEU A 114 -6.16 -16.10 10.38
CA LEU A 114 -6.83 -15.42 9.28
C LEU A 114 -6.11 -14.13 8.91
N PHE A 115 -5.82 -13.27 9.88
CA PHE A 115 -5.14 -12.00 9.65
C PHE A 115 -3.74 -12.19 9.06
N ASN A 116 -2.98 -13.15 9.57
CA ASN A 116 -1.66 -13.49 9.04
C ASN A 116 -1.72 -13.97 7.57
N ARG A 117 -2.74 -14.74 7.19
CA ARG A 117 -2.94 -15.16 5.78
C ARG A 117 -3.27 -13.97 4.88
N TYR A 118 -4.12 -13.05 5.30
CA TYR A 118 -4.43 -11.84 4.53
C TYR A 118 -3.20 -10.96 4.37
N HIS A 119 -2.44 -10.73 5.43
CA HIS A 119 -1.21 -9.95 5.38
C HIS A 119 -0.18 -10.57 4.42
N THR A 120 0.00 -11.88 4.45
CA THR A 120 0.91 -12.58 3.55
C THR A 120 0.48 -12.51 2.10
N ARG A 121 -0.84 -12.56 1.81
CA ARG A 121 -1.37 -12.37 0.45
C ARG A 121 -1.08 -10.98 -0.08
N ILE A 122 -1.34 -9.94 0.70
CA ILE A 122 -1.06 -8.54 0.32
C ILE A 122 0.44 -8.34 0.08
N LYS A 123 1.30 -8.85 0.97
CA LYS A 123 2.76 -8.81 0.77
C LYS A 123 3.18 -9.49 -0.53
N ARG A 124 2.65 -10.67 -0.84
CA ARG A 124 2.98 -11.40 -2.08
C ARG A 124 2.49 -10.66 -3.33
N GLN A 125 1.32 -10.03 -3.28
CA GLN A 125 0.83 -9.20 -4.39
C GLN A 125 1.74 -7.99 -4.62
N ILE A 126 2.18 -7.31 -3.57
CA ILE A 126 3.11 -6.19 -3.67
C ILE A 126 4.48 -6.67 -4.15
N GLN A 127 5.01 -7.78 -3.62
CA GLN A 127 6.26 -8.37 -4.10
C GLN A 127 6.16 -8.83 -5.57
N GLY A 128 5.02 -9.39 -5.99
CA GLY A 128 4.78 -9.74 -7.39
C GLY A 128 4.76 -8.52 -8.32
N LEU A 129 4.26 -7.38 -7.85
CA LEU A 129 4.35 -6.12 -8.58
C LEU A 129 5.79 -5.62 -8.70
N PHE A 130 6.61 -5.76 -7.67
CA PHE A 130 8.03 -5.37 -7.70
C PHE A 130 8.88 -6.30 -8.58
N THR A 131 8.61 -7.60 -8.60
CA THR A 131 9.30 -8.53 -9.51
C THR A 131 8.89 -8.33 -10.97
N ASN A 132 7.66 -7.92 -11.24
CA ASN A 132 7.24 -7.51 -12.58
C ASN A 132 7.76 -6.12 -12.98
N LEU A 133 8.29 -5.31 -12.04
CA LEU A 133 8.89 -4.02 -12.32
C LEU A 133 10.15 -4.10 -13.21
N LEU A 134 10.81 -5.27 -13.26
CA LEU A 134 11.87 -5.53 -14.24
C LEU A 134 11.34 -5.61 -15.70
N PHE A 135 10.03 -5.81 -15.88
CA PHE A 135 9.34 -5.79 -17.19
C PHE A 135 8.45 -4.57 -17.41
N ILE A 136 8.23 -3.73 -16.39
CA ILE A 136 7.57 -2.45 -16.58
C ILE A 136 8.64 -1.49 -17.10
N ARG A 137 8.56 -1.16 -18.37
CA ARG A 137 9.13 0.08 -18.91
C ARG A 137 8.55 1.21 -18.05
N ILE A 138 9.31 1.63 -17.07
CA ILE A 138 8.95 2.79 -16.24
C ILE A 138 9.07 3.99 -17.20
N PRO A 139 7.98 4.68 -17.54
CA PRO A 139 8.06 5.96 -18.25
C PRO A 139 8.44 7.05 -17.23
N LEU A 140 9.45 6.77 -16.40
CA LEU A 140 9.93 7.69 -15.37
C LEU A 140 11.19 8.41 -15.79
N LEU A 141 11.82 7.93 -16.85
CA LEU A 141 12.87 8.62 -17.57
C LEU A 141 12.38 8.78 -19.00
N ASP A 142 12.06 9.99 -19.35
CA ASP A 142 11.97 10.41 -20.73
C ASP A 142 13.37 10.21 -21.30
N PRO A 143 13.64 9.10 -22.02
CA PRO A 143 14.99 8.79 -22.47
C PRO A 143 15.49 9.86 -23.46
N ASP A 144 14.56 10.59 -24.09
CA ASP A 144 14.89 11.62 -25.06
C ASP A 144 15.61 12.81 -24.39
N HIS A 145 15.15 13.30 -23.23
CA HIS A 145 15.82 14.37 -22.52
C HIS A 145 17.15 13.95 -21.87
N PHE A 146 17.26 12.69 -21.48
CA PHE A 146 18.49 12.14 -20.92
C PHE A 146 19.52 11.89 -22.04
N LEU A 147 19.09 11.29 -23.15
CA LEU A 147 19.94 11.07 -24.33
C LEU A 147 20.39 12.38 -24.98
N GLU A 148 19.52 13.39 -25.15
CA GLU A 148 19.91 14.69 -25.70
C GLU A 148 21.04 15.35 -24.88
N ARG A 149 21.02 15.24 -23.57
CA ARG A 149 22.05 15.80 -22.70
C ARG A 149 23.36 15.02 -22.76
N TRP A 150 23.28 13.72 -23.00
CA TRP A 150 24.46 12.84 -23.05
C TRP A 150 25.01 12.63 -24.46
N VAL A 151 24.19 12.79 -25.50
CA VAL A 151 24.65 12.75 -26.91
C VAL A 151 25.75 13.81 -27.18
N GLY A 152 25.64 14.99 -26.56
CA GLY A 152 26.68 16.02 -26.66
C GLY A 152 28.04 15.56 -26.10
N ILE A 153 28.04 14.79 -25.02
CA ILE A 153 29.25 14.31 -24.36
C ILE A 153 29.80 13.07 -25.05
N PHE A 154 28.91 12.11 -25.38
CA PHE A 154 29.32 10.88 -26.08
C PHE A 154 29.64 11.12 -27.58
N GLY A 155 28.97 12.06 -28.22
CA GLY A 155 29.27 12.43 -29.59
C GLY A 155 30.71 12.98 -29.76
N TRP A 156 31.20 13.69 -28.76
CA TRP A 156 32.60 14.17 -28.74
C TRP A 156 33.59 13.00 -28.53
N LEU A 157 33.24 12.00 -27.70
CA LEU A 157 34.06 10.83 -27.44
C LEU A 157 34.12 9.87 -28.65
N PHE A 158 33.03 9.75 -29.42
CA PHE A 158 32.95 8.93 -30.63
C PHE A 158 33.33 9.68 -31.91
N GLY A 159 33.65 10.97 -31.81
CA GLY A 159 34.16 11.79 -32.91
C GLY A 159 35.66 11.64 -33.11
N TRP A 160 36.25 12.63 -33.75
CA TRP A 160 37.69 12.71 -34.05
C TRP A 160 38.61 12.46 -32.86
N VAL A 161 38.20 12.91 -31.66
CA VAL A 161 38.95 12.76 -30.40
C VAL A 161 39.04 11.30 -29.98
N GLY A 162 37.93 10.55 -30.08
CA GLY A 162 37.91 9.10 -29.81
C GLY A 162 38.82 8.32 -30.76
N LEU A 163 38.85 8.70 -32.02
CA LEU A 163 39.71 8.08 -33.02
C LEU A 163 41.21 8.33 -32.74
N VAL A 164 41.57 9.54 -32.34
CA VAL A 164 42.95 9.89 -31.95
C VAL A 164 43.38 9.14 -30.70
N LEU A 165 42.50 9.06 -29.70
CA LEU A 165 42.76 8.34 -28.46
C LEU A 165 42.94 6.84 -28.70
N TRP A 166 42.10 6.25 -29.55
CA TRP A 166 42.20 4.85 -29.97
C TRP A 166 43.51 4.56 -30.70
N LEU A 167 43.92 5.43 -31.67
CA LEU A 167 45.19 5.31 -32.36
C LEU A 167 46.38 5.44 -31.44
N ALA A 168 46.32 6.34 -30.42
CA ALA A 168 47.38 6.48 -29.41
C ALA A 168 47.51 5.20 -28.56
N VAL A 169 46.41 4.58 -28.14
CA VAL A 169 46.44 3.34 -27.37
C VAL A 169 47.00 2.18 -28.18
N VAL A 170 46.62 2.07 -29.48
CA VAL A 170 47.11 1.01 -30.38
C VAL A 170 48.59 1.19 -30.75
N SER A 171 49.12 2.43 -30.73
CA SER A 171 50.52 2.70 -31.04
C SER A 171 51.50 2.47 -29.89
N VAL A 172 51.00 2.35 -28.65
CA VAL A 172 51.79 2.15 -27.40
C VAL A 172 51.79 0.68 -26.96
N GLY A 173 50.89 -0.16 -27.50
CA GLY A 173 50.80 -1.61 -27.24
C GLY A 173 51.42 -2.43 -28.36
#